data_1781e7e269740a6f72344f238e6abddc
#
_entry.id   1781e7e269740a6f72344f238e6abddc
#
_cell.length_a   1.000
_cell.length_b   1.000
_cell.length_c   1.000
_cell.angle_alpha   90.00
_cell.angle_beta   90.00
_cell.angle_gamma   90.00
#
_symmetry.space_group_name_H-M   'P 1'
#
loop_
_entity.id
_entity.type
_entity.pdbx_description
1 polymer ?
#
loop_
_entity_poly.entity_id
_entity_poly.type
_entity_poly.pdbx_seq_one_letter_code
_entity_poly.pdbx_strand_id
1 'polypeptide(L)'
;MKYTPGECSEDASKLPVAKCNDQSLIPPVVLSPVDVLTNMIQGLLYLDSHRLKSFVLMRSDQDPTIDELINGTCRGFSALRISDGPSSRPPCNGLILSQWAFFGVWTSVEFLNCIDFMHLLSSEDKEIMIKSFAMNSYLLSSAFFSASYNSDLLLNPDGTELYSCGIKNMPELSENMVERVQKLLVAKLKNIRITQEEYILMTMILFCTPKLTGISRSGLEIVSEQQRKYSKALMDYCRFTRHDMGPLRFQELISIGTVLAKCFDDVLGLVEILQVFHAEAHNSKQLFKESLHK
;
A
#
# COMPACT_ATOMS: atom_id res chain seq x y z
N MET A 1 -19.22 -58.09 -61.85
CA MET A 1 -19.94 -58.59 -60.68
C MET A 1 -20.56 -57.41 -59.97
N LYS A 2 -21.87 -57.40 -59.96
CA LYS A 2 -22.71 -56.35 -59.36
C LYS A 2 -22.90 -56.66 -57.88
N TYR A 3 -22.72 -55.71 -56.98
CA TYR A 3 -23.26 -55.79 -55.63
C TYR A 3 -24.17 -54.61 -55.41
N THR A 4 -25.41 -54.91 -55.12
CA THR A 4 -26.51 -54.01 -54.70
C THR A 4 -26.45 -53.75 -53.21
N PRO A 5 -26.88 -52.59 -52.72
CA PRO A 5 -26.90 -52.26 -51.31
C PRO A 5 -28.17 -52.79 -50.64
N GLY A 6 -28.00 -53.39 -49.46
CA GLY A 6 -29.09 -53.82 -48.60
C GLY A 6 -29.47 -52.72 -47.63
N GLU A 7 -30.75 -52.47 -47.55
CA GLU A 7 -31.46 -51.69 -46.54
C GLU A 7 -31.30 -52.31 -45.18
N CYS A 8 -30.99 -51.55 -44.13
CA CYS A 8 -31.22 -51.90 -42.75
C CYS A 8 -32.01 -50.79 -42.05
N SER A 9 -33.10 -51.24 -41.58
CA SER A 9 -34.18 -50.56 -40.88
C SER A 9 -33.77 -49.82 -39.61
N GLU A 10 -34.43 -48.71 -39.41
CA GLU A 10 -34.53 -47.95 -38.18
C GLU A 10 -35.03 -48.83 -37.04
N ASP A 11 -34.34 -48.73 -35.88
CA ASP A 11 -34.96 -48.95 -34.57
C ASP A 11 -34.29 -48.03 -33.56
N ALA A 12 -34.93 -46.88 -33.35
CA ALA A 12 -34.58 -45.88 -32.39
C ALA A 12 -35.09 -46.28 -31.02
N SER A 13 -34.34 -47.06 -30.26
CA SER A 13 -34.65 -47.32 -28.86
C SER A 13 -34.32 -46.09 -28.02
N LYS A 14 -35.35 -45.49 -27.50
CA LYS A 14 -35.38 -44.39 -26.54
C LYS A 14 -34.58 -44.71 -25.31
N LEU A 15 -33.42 -44.01 -25.15
CA LEU A 15 -32.75 -43.91 -23.86
C LEU A 15 -33.49 -42.86 -23.00
N PRO A 16 -33.78 -43.14 -21.72
CA PRO A 16 -34.43 -42.19 -20.84
C PRO A 16 -33.47 -41.06 -20.51
N VAL A 17 -33.89 -39.83 -20.85
CA VAL A 17 -33.27 -38.58 -20.38
C VAL A 17 -33.39 -38.53 -18.89
N ALA A 18 -32.33 -38.79 -18.16
CA ALA A 18 -32.28 -38.54 -16.72
C ALA A 18 -32.40 -37.02 -16.51
N LYS A 19 -33.51 -36.63 -15.95
CA LYS A 19 -33.71 -35.27 -15.41
C LYS A 19 -32.76 -35.09 -14.25
N CYS A 20 -31.60 -34.43 -14.48
CA CYS A 20 -30.80 -33.85 -13.42
C CYS A 20 -31.57 -32.65 -12.83
N ASN A 21 -32.50 -32.94 -11.93
CA ASN A 21 -33.04 -32.02 -10.96
C ASN A 21 -32.40 -32.37 -9.64
N ASP A 22 -31.28 -31.77 -9.33
CA ASP A 22 -30.83 -31.47 -7.96
C ASP A 22 -29.76 -30.40 -8.06
N GLN A 23 -30.19 -29.16 -8.32
CA GLN A 23 -29.48 -28.02 -7.80
C GLN A 23 -29.69 -28.07 -6.27
N SER A 24 -28.83 -28.78 -5.59
CA SER A 24 -28.64 -28.58 -4.16
C SER A 24 -28.18 -27.13 -4.00
N LEU A 25 -29.13 -26.26 -3.70
CA LEU A 25 -28.88 -24.90 -3.24
C LEU A 25 -28.06 -25.05 -1.95
N ILE A 26 -26.74 -25.00 -2.08
CA ILE A 26 -25.87 -24.82 -0.92
C ILE A 26 -26.34 -23.50 -0.31
N PRO A 27 -26.85 -23.50 0.93
CA PRO A 27 -27.31 -22.27 1.55
C PRO A 27 -26.12 -21.28 1.57
N PRO A 28 -26.36 -19.99 1.32
CA PRO A 28 -25.28 -19.01 1.36
C PRO A 28 -24.61 -19.12 2.73
N VAL A 29 -23.28 -19.35 2.73
CA VAL A 29 -22.48 -19.41 3.96
C VAL A 29 -22.56 -18.03 4.61
N VAL A 30 -23.34 -17.91 5.67
CA VAL A 30 -23.40 -16.68 6.48
C VAL A 30 -22.12 -16.64 7.30
N LEU A 31 -21.15 -15.81 6.85
CA LEU A 31 -19.91 -15.59 7.58
C LEU A 31 -20.20 -14.94 8.93
N SER A 32 -19.55 -15.40 9.99
CA SER A 32 -19.60 -14.73 11.27
C SER A 32 -18.94 -13.34 11.20
N PRO A 33 -19.27 -12.39 12.09
CA PRO A 33 -18.58 -11.09 12.13
C PRO A 33 -17.06 -11.22 12.31
N VAL A 34 -16.60 -12.26 12.99
CA VAL A 34 -15.17 -12.56 13.17
C VAL A 34 -14.55 -13.03 11.84
N ASP A 35 -15.24 -13.86 11.07
CA ASP A 35 -14.75 -14.32 9.75
C ASP A 35 -14.66 -13.13 8.78
N VAL A 36 -15.63 -12.22 8.79
CA VAL A 36 -15.62 -11.01 7.96
C VAL A 36 -14.41 -10.13 8.30
N LEU A 37 -14.15 -9.90 9.59
CA LEU A 37 -12.99 -9.14 10.05
C LEU A 37 -11.68 -9.82 9.65
N THR A 38 -11.58 -11.12 9.87
CA THR A 38 -10.39 -11.92 9.54
C THR A 38 -10.12 -11.87 8.04
N ASN A 39 -11.13 -12.09 7.20
CA ASN A 39 -10.98 -12.06 5.75
C ASN A 39 -10.56 -10.67 5.24
N MET A 40 -11.11 -9.60 5.81
CA MET A 40 -10.72 -8.24 5.49
C MET A 40 -9.22 -8.01 5.79
N ILE A 41 -8.77 -8.38 7.00
CA ILE A 41 -7.37 -8.22 7.41
C ILE A 41 -6.46 -9.04 6.50
N GLN A 42 -6.79 -10.31 6.26
CA GLN A 42 -5.99 -11.19 5.42
C GLN A 42 -5.86 -10.69 3.98
N GLY A 43 -6.94 -10.16 3.40
CA GLY A 43 -6.91 -9.53 2.07
C GLY A 43 -5.96 -8.34 2.01
N LEU A 44 -6.02 -7.44 3.00
CA LEU A 44 -5.14 -6.29 3.08
C LEU A 44 -3.68 -6.69 3.29
N LEU A 45 -3.41 -7.66 4.17
CA LEU A 45 -2.06 -8.18 4.42
C LEU A 45 -1.47 -8.87 3.17
N TYR A 46 -2.30 -9.56 2.40
CA TYR A 46 -1.89 -10.14 1.13
C TYR A 46 -1.41 -9.05 0.16
N LEU A 47 -2.19 -7.98 -0.02
CA LEU A 47 -1.82 -6.85 -0.86
C LEU A 47 -0.53 -6.17 -0.38
N ASP A 48 -0.38 -5.94 0.93
CA ASP A 48 0.82 -5.33 1.50
C ASP A 48 2.06 -6.22 1.34
N SER A 49 1.92 -7.53 1.51
CA SER A 49 3.01 -8.49 1.27
C SER A 49 3.47 -8.48 -0.19
N HIS A 50 2.52 -8.33 -1.12
CA HIS A 50 2.80 -8.20 -2.55
C HIS A 50 3.51 -6.88 -2.85
N ARG A 51 3.05 -5.77 -2.26
CA ARG A 51 3.72 -4.46 -2.33
C ARG A 51 5.17 -4.56 -1.87
N LEU A 52 5.42 -5.18 -0.72
CA LEU A 52 6.78 -5.30 -0.17
C LEU A 52 7.69 -6.13 -1.09
N LYS A 53 7.21 -7.23 -1.64
CA LYS A 53 7.96 -8.04 -2.63
C LYS A 53 8.29 -7.22 -3.87
N SER A 54 7.32 -6.48 -4.40
CA SER A 54 7.51 -5.60 -5.55
C SER A 54 8.53 -4.51 -5.25
N PHE A 55 8.47 -3.90 -4.07
CA PHE A 55 9.41 -2.88 -3.63
C PHE A 55 10.87 -3.39 -3.62
N VAL A 56 11.10 -4.60 -3.11
CA VAL A 56 12.44 -5.22 -3.10
C VAL A 56 12.95 -5.53 -4.50
N LEU A 57 12.07 -6.00 -5.38
CA LEU A 57 12.42 -6.50 -6.72
C LEU A 57 12.39 -5.44 -7.81
N MET A 58 11.73 -4.30 -7.57
CA MET A 58 11.49 -3.29 -8.60
C MET A 58 12.79 -2.74 -9.16
N ARG A 59 12.85 -2.67 -10.49
CA ARG A 59 13.88 -2.02 -11.28
C ARG A 59 13.17 -1.35 -12.45
N SER A 60 13.27 -0.04 -12.56
CA SER A 60 12.66 0.70 -13.67
C SER A 60 13.41 2.00 -13.89
N ASP A 61 13.63 2.34 -15.16
CA ASP A 61 14.14 3.64 -15.58
C ASP A 61 12.99 4.61 -15.91
N GLN A 62 11.75 4.14 -15.88
CA GLN A 62 10.56 4.95 -16.12
C GLN A 62 10.37 5.96 -15.00
N ASP A 63 9.66 7.04 -15.32
CA ASP A 63 9.24 8.08 -14.38
C ASP A 63 7.77 8.41 -14.62
N PRO A 64 6.85 7.50 -14.25
CA PRO A 64 5.42 7.72 -14.45
C PRO A 64 4.87 8.79 -13.51
N THR A 65 3.78 9.42 -13.93
CA THR A 65 2.93 10.21 -13.06
C THR A 65 2.02 9.29 -12.21
N ILE A 66 1.41 9.84 -11.15
CA ILE A 66 0.40 9.10 -10.38
C ILE A 66 -0.80 8.75 -11.26
N ASP A 67 -1.24 9.66 -12.13
CA ASP A 67 -2.35 9.40 -13.07
C ASP A 67 -2.05 8.22 -14.01
N GLU A 68 -0.85 8.15 -14.59
CA GLU A 68 -0.43 7.03 -15.43
C GLU A 68 -0.44 5.69 -14.69
N LEU A 69 -0.08 5.69 -13.41
CA LEU A 69 -0.13 4.48 -12.57
C LEU A 69 -1.57 4.07 -12.23
N ILE A 70 -2.44 5.02 -11.94
CA ILE A 70 -3.85 4.77 -11.61
C ILE A 70 -4.60 4.21 -12.82
N ASN A 71 -4.37 4.78 -14.01
CA ASN A 71 -5.08 4.42 -15.24
C ASN A 71 -4.46 3.22 -15.99
N GLY A 72 -3.41 2.62 -15.43
CA GLY A 72 -2.81 1.39 -15.97
C GLY A 72 -2.08 1.56 -17.30
N THR A 73 -1.70 2.79 -17.67
CA THR A 73 -0.85 3.07 -18.84
C THR A 73 0.58 2.56 -18.62
N CYS A 74 1.03 2.58 -17.37
CA CYS A 74 2.18 1.79 -16.91
C CYS A 74 1.68 0.43 -16.42
N ARG A 75 2.16 -0.64 -17.02
CA ARG A 75 1.79 -2.00 -16.58
C ARG A 75 2.30 -2.20 -15.15
N GLY A 76 1.38 -2.21 -14.20
CA GLY A 76 1.62 -2.40 -12.78
C GLY A 76 2.38 -3.69 -12.42
N PHE A 77 2.19 -4.24 -11.23
CA PHE A 77 2.87 -5.43 -10.68
C PHE A 77 3.18 -6.58 -11.67
N SER A 78 2.41 -6.69 -12.78
CA SER A 78 2.58 -7.71 -13.83
C SER A 78 3.77 -7.45 -14.77
N ALA A 79 4.33 -6.25 -14.78
CA ALA A 79 5.41 -5.86 -15.73
C ALA A 79 6.80 -5.86 -15.10
N LEU A 80 6.92 -6.29 -13.84
CA LEU A 80 8.21 -6.48 -13.20
C LEU A 80 8.96 -7.57 -13.99
N ARG A 81 9.78 -7.16 -14.94
CA ARG A 81 10.82 -8.03 -15.48
C ARG A 81 11.78 -8.31 -14.33
N ILE A 82 11.69 -9.50 -13.77
CA ILE A 82 12.77 -10.07 -12.98
C ILE A 82 13.91 -10.16 -13.96
N SER A 83 14.82 -9.20 -13.94
CA SER A 83 16.08 -9.35 -14.67
C SER A 83 16.88 -10.38 -13.89
N ASP A 84 17.06 -11.57 -14.48
CA ASP A 84 17.86 -12.67 -13.97
C ASP A 84 19.36 -12.35 -13.96
N GLY A 85 19.76 -11.26 -13.33
CA GLY A 85 21.17 -10.91 -13.17
C GLY A 85 21.44 -10.40 -11.77
N PRO A 86 22.62 -10.68 -11.17
CA PRO A 86 23.04 -10.02 -9.96
C PRO A 86 23.24 -8.54 -10.28
N SER A 87 22.18 -7.77 -10.18
CA SER A 87 22.24 -6.33 -10.34
C SER A 87 22.98 -5.77 -9.13
N SER A 88 24.27 -5.50 -9.33
CA SER A 88 24.99 -4.56 -8.47
C SER A 88 24.23 -3.24 -8.56
N ARG A 89 23.44 -2.93 -7.51
CA ARG A 89 22.85 -1.60 -7.36
C ARG A 89 23.99 -0.59 -7.45
N PRO A 90 23.79 0.53 -8.16
CA PRO A 90 24.79 1.58 -8.13
C PRO A 90 25.05 1.91 -6.65
N PRO A 91 26.31 1.97 -6.22
CA PRO A 91 26.62 2.39 -4.87
C PRO A 91 25.92 3.73 -4.65
N CYS A 92 25.33 3.93 -3.46
CA CYS A 92 24.74 5.21 -3.06
C CYS A 92 25.86 6.25 -3.00
N ASN A 93 26.32 6.70 -4.15
CA ASN A 93 27.31 7.77 -4.27
C ASN A 93 26.59 9.09 -3.97
N GLY A 94 26.59 9.44 -2.71
CA GLY A 94 26.31 10.79 -2.20
C GLY A 94 24.92 11.33 -2.54
N LEU A 95 24.34 12.14 -1.73
CA LEU A 95 23.29 13.16 -1.96
C LEU A 95 21.96 12.80 -2.69
N ILE A 96 21.88 11.76 -3.49
CA ILE A 96 20.63 11.40 -4.18
C ILE A 96 19.68 10.78 -3.15
N LEU A 97 18.57 11.47 -2.88
CA LEU A 97 17.41 10.85 -2.24
C LEU A 97 17.14 9.55 -2.97
N SER A 98 17.36 8.45 -2.30
CA SER A 98 17.63 7.17 -2.91
C SER A 98 16.53 6.77 -3.90
N GLN A 99 16.89 6.04 -4.94
CA GLN A 99 15.94 5.34 -5.82
C GLN A 99 14.90 4.54 -5.00
N TRP A 100 15.25 4.18 -3.77
CA TRP A 100 14.37 3.54 -2.82
C TRP A 100 13.12 4.36 -2.48
N ALA A 101 13.26 5.67 -2.23
CA ALA A 101 12.10 6.51 -1.96
C ALA A 101 11.15 6.57 -3.17
N PHE A 102 11.70 6.66 -4.37
CA PHE A 102 10.94 6.62 -5.61
C PHE A 102 10.19 5.29 -5.77
N PHE A 103 10.86 4.15 -5.63
CA PHE A 103 10.21 2.84 -5.73
C PHE A 103 9.24 2.57 -4.59
N GLY A 104 9.53 3.09 -3.40
CA GLY A 104 8.64 2.99 -2.26
C GLY A 104 7.32 3.76 -2.49
N VAL A 105 7.39 4.96 -3.07
CA VAL A 105 6.21 5.73 -3.47
C VAL A 105 5.46 5.00 -4.59
N TRP A 106 6.16 4.54 -5.62
CA TRP A 106 5.53 3.80 -6.72
C TRP A 106 4.71 2.61 -6.22
N THR A 107 5.34 1.73 -5.46
CA THR A 107 4.64 0.55 -4.93
C THR A 107 3.54 0.90 -3.93
N SER A 108 3.64 2.04 -3.26
CA SER A 108 2.55 2.57 -2.42
C SER A 108 1.36 3.03 -3.26
N VAL A 109 1.59 3.72 -4.38
CA VAL A 109 0.52 4.11 -5.32
C VAL A 109 -0.21 2.88 -5.85
N GLU A 110 0.54 1.86 -6.31
CA GLU A 110 -0.05 0.62 -6.81
C GLU A 110 -0.86 -0.12 -5.73
N PHE A 111 -0.31 -0.22 -4.52
CA PHE A 111 -1.00 -0.82 -3.38
C PHE A 111 -2.32 -0.11 -3.07
N LEU A 112 -2.29 1.21 -2.95
CA LEU A 112 -3.47 2.02 -2.64
C LEU A 112 -4.54 1.90 -3.75
N ASN A 113 -4.13 1.87 -5.02
CA ASN A 113 -5.04 1.71 -6.15
C ASN A 113 -5.70 0.31 -6.20
N CYS A 114 -5.07 -0.72 -5.61
CA CYS A 114 -5.62 -2.07 -5.52
C CYS A 114 -6.63 -2.28 -4.39
N ILE A 115 -6.90 -1.27 -3.55
CA ILE A 115 -7.88 -1.40 -2.46
C ILE A 115 -9.30 -1.46 -3.04
N ASP A 116 -10.10 -2.41 -2.58
CA ASP A 116 -11.40 -2.76 -3.17
C ASP A 116 -12.32 -1.56 -3.43
N PHE A 117 -12.42 -0.61 -2.49
CA PHE A 117 -13.36 0.50 -2.66
C PHE A 117 -12.90 1.55 -3.69
N MET A 118 -11.64 1.51 -4.13
CA MET A 118 -11.11 2.49 -5.10
C MET A 118 -11.85 2.45 -6.43
N HIS A 119 -12.40 1.29 -6.82
CA HIS A 119 -13.20 1.18 -8.05
C HIS A 119 -14.54 1.97 -8.01
N LEU A 120 -14.99 2.36 -6.82
CA LEU A 120 -16.21 3.16 -6.62
C LEU A 120 -15.97 4.67 -6.83
N LEU A 121 -14.71 5.11 -6.85
CA LEU A 121 -14.32 6.50 -6.98
C LEU A 121 -14.14 6.90 -8.45
N SER A 122 -14.36 8.18 -8.76
CA SER A 122 -13.95 8.75 -10.05
C SER A 122 -12.41 8.74 -10.20
N SER A 123 -11.91 8.90 -11.43
CA SER A 123 -10.45 8.96 -11.66
C SER A 123 -9.82 10.12 -10.91
N GLU A 124 -10.49 11.28 -10.90
CA GLU A 124 -10.04 12.48 -10.21
C GLU A 124 -9.98 12.28 -8.68
N ASP A 125 -11.02 11.68 -8.09
CA ASP A 125 -11.07 11.41 -6.66
C ASP A 125 -9.99 10.40 -6.23
N LYS A 126 -9.73 9.36 -7.06
CA LYS A 126 -8.62 8.40 -6.85
C LYS A 126 -7.27 9.11 -6.83
N GLU A 127 -7.04 9.96 -7.81
CA GLU A 127 -5.79 10.71 -7.94
C GLU A 127 -5.55 11.60 -6.71
N ILE A 128 -6.57 12.36 -6.29
CA ILE A 128 -6.51 13.21 -5.09
C ILE A 128 -6.16 12.38 -3.86
N MET A 129 -6.86 11.27 -3.64
CA MET A 129 -6.62 10.40 -2.48
C MET A 129 -5.22 9.82 -2.49
N ILE A 130 -4.78 9.28 -3.61
CA ILE A 130 -3.47 8.63 -3.72
C ILE A 130 -2.35 9.66 -3.58
N LYS A 131 -2.45 10.83 -4.23
CA LYS A 131 -1.48 11.93 -4.09
C LYS A 131 -1.30 12.34 -2.63
N SER A 132 -2.41 12.47 -1.91
CA SER A 132 -2.38 12.92 -0.50
C SER A 132 -1.74 11.91 0.47
N PHE A 133 -1.66 10.63 0.11
CA PHE A 133 -1.24 9.59 1.04
C PHE A 133 -0.07 8.71 0.58
N ALA A 134 0.34 8.74 -0.69
CA ALA A 134 1.37 7.85 -1.22
C ALA A 134 2.69 7.94 -0.44
N MET A 135 3.19 9.14 -0.16
CA MET A 135 4.39 9.36 0.66
C MET A 135 4.19 8.91 2.11
N ASN A 136 3.04 9.21 2.70
CA ASN A 136 2.70 8.78 4.06
C ASN A 136 2.64 7.24 4.16
N SER A 137 2.08 6.57 3.14
CA SER A 137 2.06 5.11 3.04
C SER A 137 3.47 4.53 2.97
N TYR A 138 4.36 5.13 2.17
CA TYR A 138 5.77 4.74 2.10
C TYR A 138 6.49 4.91 3.45
N LEU A 139 6.36 6.08 4.10
CA LEU A 139 6.99 6.36 5.39
C LEU A 139 6.50 5.39 6.48
N LEU A 140 5.20 5.19 6.57
CA LEU A 140 4.61 4.30 7.56
C LEU A 140 5.05 2.85 7.37
N SER A 141 5.10 2.38 6.13
CA SER A 141 5.54 1.02 5.81
C SER A 141 7.04 0.81 6.06
N SER A 142 7.87 1.79 5.72
CA SER A 142 9.31 1.73 6.00
C SER A 142 9.57 1.75 7.51
N ALA A 143 8.82 2.53 8.27
CA ALA A 143 8.93 2.55 9.73
C ALA A 143 8.46 1.23 10.36
N PHE A 144 7.38 0.63 9.85
CA PHE A 144 6.92 -0.68 10.31
C PHE A 144 7.94 -1.78 10.00
N PHE A 145 8.49 -1.79 8.78
CA PHE A 145 9.58 -2.69 8.40
C PHE A 145 10.78 -2.53 9.36
N SER A 146 11.25 -1.30 9.56
CA SER A 146 12.40 -1.01 10.43
C SER A 146 12.16 -1.45 11.87
N ALA A 147 10.97 -1.20 12.41
CA ALA A 147 10.56 -1.62 13.74
C ALA A 147 10.54 -3.16 13.88
N SER A 148 10.08 -3.88 12.85
CA SER A 148 10.06 -5.34 12.85
C SER A 148 11.45 -5.99 12.83
N TYR A 149 12.44 -5.29 12.25
CA TYR A 149 13.86 -5.66 12.32
C TYR A 149 14.59 -5.11 13.55
N ASN A 150 13.84 -4.57 14.51
CA ASN A 150 14.37 -3.97 15.74
C ASN A 150 15.35 -2.81 15.51
N SER A 151 15.32 -2.17 14.35
CA SER A 151 16.09 -0.96 14.09
C SER A 151 15.54 0.22 14.86
N ASP A 152 16.40 1.20 15.16
CA ASP A 152 16.00 2.50 15.71
C ASP A 152 15.91 3.58 14.63
N LEU A 153 16.33 3.28 13.41
CA LEU A 153 16.35 4.17 12.26
C LEU A 153 15.50 3.60 11.14
N LEU A 154 14.99 4.48 10.27
CA LEU A 154 14.36 4.08 9.03
C LEU A 154 15.36 3.36 8.12
N LEU A 155 14.99 2.14 7.71
CA LEU A 155 15.77 1.30 6.82
C LEU A 155 15.10 1.18 5.45
N ASN A 156 15.93 1.06 4.43
CA ASN A 156 15.54 0.54 3.13
C ASN A 156 15.37 -0.99 3.20
N PRO A 157 14.70 -1.62 2.22
CA PRO A 157 14.52 -3.08 2.21
C PRO A 157 15.80 -3.91 2.15
N ASP A 158 16.93 -3.32 1.75
CA ASP A 158 18.26 -3.94 1.75
C ASP A 158 19.00 -3.83 3.09
N GLY A 159 18.35 -3.23 4.10
CA GLY A 159 18.92 -3.01 5.42
C GLY A 159 19.83 -1.76 5.54
N THR A 160 20.01 -1.00 4.46
CA THR A 160 20.72 0.27 4.52
C THR A 160 19.84 1.36 5.13
N GLU A 161 20.46 2.37 5.74
CA GLU A 161 19.71 3.52 6.27
C GLU A 161 19.08 4.34 5.14
N LEU A 162 17.88 4.88 5.39
CA LEU A 162 17.14 5.68 4.41
C LEU A 162 17.91 6.91 3.96
N TYR A 163 18.61 7.59 4.87
CA TYR A 163 19.43 8.75 4.58
C TYR A 163 20.91 8.41 4.68
N SER A 164 21.64 8.67 3.59
CA SER A 164 23.09 8.49 3.52
C SER A 164 23.84 9.44 4.46
N CYS A 165 25.09 9.10 4.77
CA CYS A 165 25.98 9.99 5.53
C CYS A 165 26.14 11.38 4.89
N GLY A 166 26.00 11.49 3.56
CA GLY A 166 26.05 12.77 2.85
C GLY A 166 24.94 13.74 3.30
N ILE A 167 23.70 13.26 3.40
CA ILE A 167 22.56 14.07 3.88
C ILE A 167 22.72 14.45 5.35
N LYS A 168 23.18 13.50 6.18
CA LYS A 168 23.36 13.75 7.62
C LYS A 168 24.40 14.84 7.94
N ASN A 169 25.38 15.01 7.06
CA ASN A 169 26.50 15.94 7.28
C ASN A 169 26.33 17.28 6.54
N MET A 170 25.14 17.55 5.98
CA MET A 170 24.87 18.83 5.33
C MET A 170 24.72 19.95 6.36
N PRO A 171 25.49 21.05 6.24
CA PRO A 171 25.47 22.13 7.23
C PRO A 171 24.13 22.90 7.23
N GLU A 172 23.37 22.83 6.14
CA GLU A 172 22.07 23.49 5.97
C GLU A 172 20.95 22.73 6.68
N LEU A 173 21.18 21.44 6.99
CA LEU A 173 20.20 20.59 7.67
C LEU A 173 20.43 20.62 9.18
N SER A 174 19.36 20.89 9.90
CA SER A 174 19.36 20.71 11.35
C SER A 174 19.49 19.23 11.69
N GLU A 175 20.49 18.86 12.50
CA GLU A 175 20.67 17.50 13.00
C GLU A 175 19.35 16.97 13.63
N ASN A 176 18.66 17.82 14.39
CA ASN A 176 17.37 17.47 15.00
C ASN A 176 16.27 17.13 13.97
N MET A 177 16.25 17.77 12.80
CA MET A 177 15.28 17.47 11.73
C MET A 177 15.56 16.09 11.13
N VAL A 178 16.80 15.84 10.74
CA VAL A 178 17.22 14.55 10.15
C VAL A 178 16.97 13.42 11.15
N GLU A 179 17.30 13.63 12.41
CA GLU A 179 17.08 12.64 13.48
C GLU A 179 15.57 12.35 13.67
N ARG A 180 14.71 13.37 13.68
CA ARG A 180 13.26 13.16 13.80
C ARG A 180 12.71 12.34 12.64
N VAL A 181 13.07 12.68 11.40
CA VAL A 181 12.62 11.90 10.24
C VAL A 181 13.05 10.44 10.33
N GLN A 182 14.27 10.18 10.77
CA GLN A 182 14.80 8.83 10.87
C GLN A 182 14.25 8.01 12.04
N LYS A 183 13.97 8.64 13.19
CA LYS A 183 13.72 7.90 14.44
C LYS A 183 12.30 8.01 14.95
N LEU A 184 11.63 9.14 14.76
CA LEU A 184 10.39 9.46 15.47
C LEU A 184 9.28 8.42 15.24
N LEU A 185 9.03 8.07 13.98
CA LEU A 185 7.97 7.13 13.62
C LEU A 185 8.36 5.69 14.00
N VAL A 186 9.62 5.30 13.78
CA VAL A 186 10.11 3.97 14.17
C VAL A 186 10.01 3.77 15.68
N ALA A 187 10.47 4.75 16.47
CA ALA A 187 10.38 4.70 17.92
C ALA A 187 8.93 4.61 18.42
N LYS A 188 8.02 5.35 17.79
CA LYS A 188 6.58 5.26 18.13
C LYS A 188 6.05 3.85 17.92
N LEU A 189 6.31 3.24 16.75
CA LEU A 189 5.82 1.90 16.42
C LEU A 189 6.43 0.81 17.33
N LYS A 190 7.74 0.92 17.62
CA LYS A 190 8.43 0.01 18.59
C LYS A 190 7.85 0.12 19.99
N ASN A 191 7.68 1.35 20.49
CA ASN A 191 7.19 1.59 21.84
C ASN A 191 5.81 0.98 22.07
N ILE A 192 4.91 1.10 21.08
CA ILE A 192 3.57 0.51 21.19
C ILE A 192 3.53 -0.96 20.78
N ARG A 193 4.62 -1.52 20.27
CA ARG A 193 4.70 -2.91 19.77
C ARG A 193 3.53 -3.23 18.84
N ILE A 194 3.37 -2.42 17.80
CA ILE A 194 2.29 -2.55 16.84
C ILE A 194 2.33 -3.91 16.15
N THR A 195 1.18 -4.60 16.02
CA THR A 195 1.09 -5.84 15.24
C THR A 195 0.89 -5.54 13.77
N GLN A 196 1.03 -6.56 12.92
CA GLN A 196 0.85 -6.43 11.48
C GLN A 196 -0.62 -6.11 11.12
N GLU A 197 -1.57 -6.69 11.84
CA GLU A 197 -2.99 -6.46 11.66
C GLU A 197 -3.37 -5.03 12.08
N GLU A 198 -2.83 -4.56 13.21
CA GLU A 198 -3.01 -3.18 13.67
C GLU A 198 -2.42 -2.19 12.68
N TYR A 199 -1.21 -2.46 12.17
CA TYR A 199 -0.54 -1.63 11.16
C TYR A 199 -1.38 -1.48 9.90
N ILE A 200 -1.87 -2.60 9.33
CA ILE A 200 -2.60 -2.52 8.05
C ILE A 200 -3.95 -1.83 8.20
N LEU A 201 -4.67 -2.07 9.30
CA LEU A 201 -5.93 -1.37 9.59
C LEU A 201 -5.71 0.12 9.84
N MET A 202 -4.64 0.49 10.55
CA MET A 202 -4.23 1.90 10.74
C MET A 202 -3.91 2.58 9.41
N THR A 203 -3.20 1.91 8.53
CA THR A 203 -2.89 2.43 7.18
C THR A 203 -4.18 2.76 6.44
N MET A 204 -5.17 1.87 6.48
CA MET A 204 -6.47 2.12 5.83
C MET A 204 -7.26 3.26 6.46
N ILE A 205 -7.25 3.41 7.79
CA ILE A 205 -7.91 4.53 8.48
C ILE A 205 -7.29 5.87 8.08
N LEU A 206 -5.96 5.93 8.03
CA LEU A 206 -5.23 7.14 7.64
C LEU A 206 -5.41 7.46 6.15
N PHE A 207 -5.45 6.47 5.29
CA PHE A 207 -5.74 6.63 3.86
C PHE A 207 -7.14 7.19 3.63
N CYS A 208 -8.14 6.71 4.36
CA CYS A 208 -9.52 7.17 4.25
C CYS A 208 -9.81 8.46 5.04
N THR A 209 -8.87 9.42 5.07
CA THR A 209 -9.10 10.69 5.76
C THR A 209 -10.04 11.59 4.96
N PRO A 210 -11.18 12.06 5.53
CA PRO A 210 -12.19 12.83 4.77
C PRO A 210 -11.83 14.30 4.58
N LYS A 211 -10.66 14.76 5.02
CA LYS A 211 -10.21 16.17 4.93
C LYS A 211 -9.39 16.43 3.66
N LEU A 212 -9.84 15.93 2.52
CA LEU A 212 -9.13 16.10 1.25
C LEU A 212 -9.71 17.29 0.50
N THR A 213 -8.86 18.23 0.11
CA THR A 213 -9.26 19.38 -0.73
C THR A 213 -9.48 18.89 -2.16
N GLY A 214 -10.63 19.25 -2.74
CA GLY A 214 -10.95 18.94 -4.13
C GLY A 214 -11.66 17.62 -4.38
N ILE A 215 -11.81 16.75 -3.37
CA ILE A 215 -12.59 15.51 -3.53
C ILE A 215 -14.08 15.83 -3.79
N SER A 216 -14.71 15.05 -4.66
CA SER A 216 -16.14 15.22 -4.95
C SER A 216 -17.01 14.87 -3.73
N ARG A 217 -18.26 15.35 -3.72
CA ARG A 217 -19.21 15.00 -2.64
C ARG A 217 -19.45 13.50 -2.56
N SER A 218 -19.63 12.84 -3.69
CA SER A 218 -19.80 11.38 -3.76
C SER A 218 -18.56 10.64 -3.29
N GLY A 219 -17.37 11.09 -3.69
CA GLY A 219 -16.09 10.55 -3.21
C GLY A 219 -15.95 10.71 -1.69
N LEU A 220 -16.30 11.87 -1.14
CA LEU A 220 -16.27 12.12 0.30
C LEU A 220 -17.20 11.18 1.08
N GLU A 221 -18.39 10.90 0.57
CA GLU A 221 -19.34 9.96 1.18
C GLU A 221 -18.76 8.53 1.22
N ILE A 222 -18.17 8.07 0.10
CA ILE A 222 -17.52 6.75 0.01
C ILE A 222 -16.35 6.67 1.00
N VAL A 223 -15.43 7.65 0.98
CA VAL A 223 -14.24 7.67 1.83
C VAL A 223 -14.63 7.69 3.31
N SER A 224 -15.63 8.49 3.69
CA SER A 224 -16.12 8.56 5.07
C SER A 224 -16.73 7.24 5.54
N GLU A 225 -17.43 6.52 4.65
CA GLU A 225 -17.95 5.19 4.96
C GLU A 225 -16.82 4.18 5.16
N GLN A 226 -15.80 4.19 4.30
CA GLN A 226 -14.66 3.30 4.44
C GLN A 226 -13.86 3.61 5.71
N GLN A 227 -13.67 4.89 6.06
CA GLN A 227 -13.02 5.25 7.32
C GLN A 227 -13.77 4.68 8.52
N ARG A 228 -15.10 4.80 8.55
CA ARG A 228 -15.94 4.20 9.61
C ARG A 228 -15.79 2.68 9.66
N LYS A 229 -15.81 2.02 8.48
CA LYS A 229 -15.64 0.56 8.36
C LYS A 229 -14.29 0.10 8.95
N TYR A 230 -13.18 0.72 8.54
CA TYR A 230 -11.85 0.35 9.04
C TYR A 230 -11.64 0.74 10.51
N SER A 231 -12.18 1.87 10.96
CA SER A 231 -12.14 2.26 12.38
C SER A 231 -12.90 1.28 13.27
N LYS A 232 -14.08 0.83 12.81
CA LYS A 232 -14.84 -0.23 13.50
C LYS A 232 -14.04 -1.54 13.52
N ALA A 233 -13.46 -1.95 12.41
CA ALA A 233 -12.66 -3.16 12.31
C ALA A 233 -11.47 -3.13 13.28
N LEU A 234 -10.75 -2.01 13.36
CA LEU A 234 -9.63 -1.85 14.30
C LEU A 234 -10.10 -1.89 15.76
N MET A 235 -11.23 -1.22 16.08
CA MET A 235 -11.79 -1.26 17.42
C MET A 235 -12.20 -2.69 17.82
N ASP A 236 -12.87 -3.40 16.91
CA ASP A 236 -13.30 -4.79 17.16
C ASP A 236 -12.07 -5.71 17.33
N TYR A 237 -11.02 -5.53 16.51
CA TYR A 237 -9.75 -6.24 16.66
C TYR A 237 -9.07 -5.96 18.01
N CYS A 238 -9.00 -4.68 18.42
CA CYS A 238 -8.44 -4.31 19.72
C CYS A 238 -9.23 -4.91 20.88
N ARG A 239 -10.56 -4.93 20.82
CA ARG A 239 -11.42 -5.57 21.84
C ARG A 239 -11.20 -7.07 21.89
N PHE A 240 -11.10 -7.71 20.74
CA PHE A 240 -10.85 -9.15 20.66
C PHE A 240 -9.49 -9.53 21.25
N THR A 241 -8.43 -8.75 20.96
CA THR A 241 -7.06 -9.07 21.37
C THR A 241 -6.67 -8.54 22.75
N ARG A 242 -7.32 -7.46 23.24
CA ARG A 242 -6.95 -6.76 24.49
C ARG A 242 -8.11 -6.64 25.48
N HIS A 243 -9.28 -7.22 25.17
CA HIS A 243 -10.48 -7.21 26.02
C HIS A 243 -10.81 -5.78 26.53
N ASP A 244 -10.84 -5.59 27.85
CA ASP A 244 -11.19 -4.30 28.48
C ASP A 244 -10.21 -3.16 28.13
N MET A 245 -8.98 -3.48 27.75
CA MET A 245 -7.97 -2.50 27.32
C MET A 245 -8.09 -2.14 25.82
N GLY A 246 -9.03 -2.74 25.09
CA GLY A 246 -9.24 -2.49 23.66
C GLY A 246 -9.43 -1.01 23.29
N PRO A 247 -10.29 -0.24 23.99
CA PRO A 247 -10.47 1.19 23.70
C PRO A 247 -9.19 2.02 23.91
N LEU A 248 -8.42 1.73 24.95
CA LEU A 248 -7.13 2.39 25.21
C LEU A 248 -6.13 2.05 24.09
N ARG A 249 -6.07 0.77 23.69
CA ARG A 249 -5.23 0.34 22.58
C ARG A 249 -5.58 1.03 21.28
N PHE A 250 -6.86 1.15 20.96
CA PHE A 250 -7.34 1.90 19.79
C PHE A 250 -6.87 3.35 19.82
N GLN A 251 -7.01 4.05 20.95
CA GLN A 251 -6.56 5.44 21.11
C GLN A 251 -5.04 5.56 20.90
N GLU A 252 -4.27 4.63 21.45
CA GLU A 252 -2.81 4.57 21.30
C GLU A 252 -2.43 4.43 19.81
N LEU A 253 -3.10 3.56 19.08
CA LEU A 253 -2.89 3.35 17.64
C LEU A 253 -3.26 4.59 16.82
N ILE A 254 -4.41 5.23 17.08
CA ILE A 254 -4.83 6.44 16.37
C ILE A 254 -3.80 7.59 16.52
N SER A 255 -3.09 7.66 17.65
CA SER A 255 -2.05 8.66 17.87
C SER A 255 -0.84 8.55 16.91
N ILE A 256 -0.70 7.43 16.18
CA ILE A 256 0.31 7.27 15.12
C ILE A 256 0.11 8.32 14.02
N GLY A 257 -1.14 8.65 13.69
CA GLY A 257 -1.44 9.64 12.65
C GLY A 257 -0.82 11.01 12.91
N THR A 258 -0.79 11.47 14.18
CA THR A 258 -0.14 12.73 14.54
C THR A 258 1.38 12.67 14.36
N VAL A 259 1.99 11.53 14.71
CA VAL A 259 3.43 11.33 14.56
C VAL A 259 3.81 11.23 13.08
N LEU A 260 3.00 10.53 12.26
CA LEU A 260 3.19 10.43 10.82
C LEU A 260 3.10 11.79 10.14
N ALA A 261 2.08 12.59 10.48
CA ALA A 261 1.92 13.96 9.94
C ALA A 261 3.14 14.83 10.24
N LYS A 262 3.66 14.79 11.46
CA LYS A 262 4.89 15.51 11.82
C LYS A 262 6.11 15.00 11.06
N CYS A 263 6.26 13.69 10.89
CA CYS A 263 7.34 13.10 10.11
C CYS A 263 7.27 13.56 8.65
N PHE A 264 6.07 13.62 8.08
CA PHE A 264 5.85 14.11 6.71
C PHE A 264 6.20 15.60 6.57
N ASP A 265 5.83 16.44 7.54
CA ASP A 265 6.20 17.88 7.54
C ASP A 265 7.74 18.04 7.59
N ASP A 266 8.43 17.27 8.41
CA ASP A 266 9.89 17.27 8.48
C ASP A 266 10.53 16.79 7.14
N VAL A 267 9.92 15.80 6.45
CA VAL A 267 10.35 15.35 5.10
C VAL A 267 10.18 16.46 4.07
N LEU A 268 9.05 17.19 4.08
CA LEU A 268 8.83 18.33 3.18
C LEU A 268 9.89 19.40 3.38
N GLY A 269 10.16 19.80 4.63
CA GLY A 269 11.20 20.78 4.94
C GLY A 269 12.59 20.33 4.50
N LEU A 270 12.92 19.04 4.65
CA LEU A 270 14.18 18.47 4.18
C LEU A 270 14.27 18.55 2.64
N VAL A 271 13.21 18.21 1.93
CA VAL A 271 13.16 18.28 0.46
C VAL A 271 13.31 19.73 -0.03
N GLU A 272 12.63 20.69 0.61
CA GLU A 272 12.74 22.12 0.28
C GLU A 272 14.19 22.63 0.44
N ILE A 273 14.88 22.28 1.53
CA ILE A 273 16.28 22.63 1.76
C ILE A 273 17.17 22.00 0.66
N LEU A 274 16.95 20.74 0.33
CA LEU A 274 17.71 20.07 -0.72
C LEU A 274 17.49 20.70 -2.09
N GLN A 275 16.29 21.16 -2.40
CA GLN A 275 15.99 21.84 -3.66
C GLN A 275 16.73 23.18 -3.78
N VAL A 276 16.84 23.91 -2.68
CA VAL A 276 17.47 25.25 -2.67
C VAL A 276 18.99 25.16 -2.74
N PHE A 277 19.60 24.29 -1.95
CA PHE A 277 21.05 24.26 -1.75
C PHE A 277 21.77 23.20 -2.59
N HIS A 278 21.04 22.15 -3.01
CA HIS A 278 21.58 20.97 -3.69
C HIS A 278 20.66 20.52 -4.84
N ALA A 279 20.33 21.45 -5.75
CA ALA A 279 19.37 21.18 -6.84
C ALA A 279 19.78 19.99 -7.73
N GLU A 280 21.06 19.75 -7.90
CA GLU A 280 21.60 18.59 -8.62
C GLU A 280 21.44 17.25 -7.86
N ALA A 281 21.42 17.32 -6.53
CA ALA A 281 21.12 16.16 -5.67
C ALA A 281 19.63 15.85 -5.60
N HIS A 282 18.82 16.85 -5.92
CA HIS A 282 17.37 16.77 -5.98
C HIS A 282 16.93 16.29 -7.37
N ASN A 283 17.42 15.14 -7.81
CA ASN A 283 16.87 14.48 -8.99
C ASN A 283 15.49 13.90 -8.64
N SER A 284 14.54 14.80 -8.51
CA SER A 284 13.17 14.41 -8.19
C SER A 284 12.48 13.97 -9.46
N LYS A 285 12.28 12.69 -9.57
CA LYS A 285 11.35 12.09 -10.52
C LYS A 285 9.95 12.66 -10.31
N GLN A 286 9.16 12.71 -11.39
CA GLN A 286 7.83 13.31 -11.40
C GLN A 286 6.90 12.68 -10.36
N LEU A 287 6.87 11.35 -10.29
CA LEU A 287 6.10 10.60 -9.30
C LEU A 287 6.42 11.03 -7.86
N PHE A 288 7.72 11.21 -7.54
CA PHE A 288 8.14 11.63 -6.21
C PHE A 288 7.65 13.05 -5.91
N LYS A 289 7.77 13.99 -6.87
CA LYS A 289 7.23 15.36 -6.72
C LYS A 289 5.74 15.38 -6.45
N GLU A 290 4.98 14.62 -7.23
CA GLU A 290 3.51 14.54 -7.06
C GLU A 290 3.09 13.99 -5.71
N SER A 291 3.90 13.11 -5.09
CA SER A 291 3.62 12.54 -3.77
C SER A 291 3.89 13.47 -2.58
N LEU A 292 4.53 14.62 -2.81
CA LEU A 292 4.85 15.61 -1.78
C LEU A 292 3.79 16.70 -1.63
N HIS A 293 2.71 16.66 -2.39
CA HIS A 293 1.60 17.60 -2.25
C HIS A 293 0.76 17.32 -0.99
N LYS A 294 0.38 18.42 -0.30
CA LYS A 294 -0.57 18.42 0.84
C LYS A 294 -1.99 18.58 0.34
#